data_6fbf07fe42be72403493f19a17efd3a7
#
_entry.id   6fbf07fe42be72403493f19a17efd3a7
#
_cell.length_a   1.000
_cell.length_b   1.000
_cell.length_c   1.000
_cell.angle_alpha   90.00
_cell.angle_beta   90.00
_cell.angle_gamma   90.00
#
_symmetry.space_group_name_H-M   'P 1'
#
loop_
_entity.id
_entity.type
_entity.pdbx_description
1 polymer ?
#
loop_
_entity_poly.entity_id
_entity_poly.type
_entity_poly.pdbx_seq_one_letter_code
_entity_poly.pdbx_strand_id
1 'polypeptide(L)'
;MSFQLRDDNGHVIPQIFDIGATQVFTVTTSSVQSTAFGAETRFVRVAVSSGHCHVQIGSNPTASITTSVMIPNNWAEVFACNPGDKIAVIKDVAVTLSTMAVTELV
;
A
#
# COMPACT_ATOMS: atom_id res chain seq x y z
N MET A 1 -18.29 5.96 5.35
CA MET A 1 -18.42 6.77 4.13
C MET A 1 -17.39 7.89 4.15
N SER A 2 -16.64 8.01 3.12
CA SER A 2 -15.70 9.12 2.99
C SER A 2 -16.42 10.35 2.43
N PHE A 3 -15.88 11.52 2.71
CA PHE A 3 -16.28 12.76 2.06
C PHE A 3 -15.05 13.49 1.57
N GLN A 4 -15.24 14.37 0.60
CA GLN A 4 -14.15 15.16 0.02
C GLN A 4 -14.25 16.60 0.52
N LEU A 5 -13.14 17.13 1.01
CA LEU A 5 -13.03 18.54 1.35
C LEU A 5 -12.83 19.36 0.07
N ARG A 6 -13.28 20.61 0.10
CA ARG A 6 -13.13 21.54 -1.00
C ARG A 6 -12.35 22.76 -0.52
N ASP A 7 -11.60 23.34 -1.43
CA ASP A 7 -10.91 24.60 -1.16
C ASP A 7 -11.90 25.79 -1.20
N ASP A 8 -11.41 27.00 -1.01
CA ASP A 8 -12.23 28.21 -1.00
C ASP A 8 -12.94 28.49 -2.32
N ASN A 9 -12.47 27.90 -3.42
CA ASN A 9 -13.07 28.01 -4.75
C ASN A 9 -14.03 26.87 -5.08
N GLY A 10 -14.28 25.98 -4.13
CA GLY A 10 -15.17 24.82 -4.30
C GLY A 10 -14.54 23.64 -5.01
N HIS A 11 -13.24 23.67 -5.28
CA HIS A 11 -12.54 22.56 -5.89
C HIS A 11 -12.29 21.46 -4.88
N VAL A 12 -12.42 20.20 -5.32
CA VAL A 12 -12.12 19.04 -4.48
C VAL A 12 -10.64 19.01 -4.15
N ILE A 13 -10.30 18.81 -2.87
CA ILE A 13 -8.93 18.61 -2.42
C ILE A 13 -8.62 17.13 -2.59
N PRO A 14 -7.74 16.73 -3.57
CA PRO A 14 -7.75 15.36 -4.08
C PRO A 14 -7.03 14.35 -3.19
N GLN A 15 -6.37 14.72 -2.13
CA GLN A 15 -5.55 13.79 -1.34
C GLN A 15 -6.06 13.59 0.09
N ILE A 16 -7.31 13.94 0.33
CA ILE A 16 -7.92 13.77 1.65
C ILE A 16 -8.93 12.62 1.58
N PHE A 17 -8.62 11.56 2.32
CA PHE A 17 -9.41 10.35 2.42
C PHE A 17 -9.65 10.03 3.88
N ASP A 18 -10.72 9.30 4.15
CA ASP A 18 -10.89 8.67 5.45
C ASP A 18 -9.94 7.48 5.56
N ILE A 19 -9.41 7.27 6.75
CA ILE A 19 -8.52 6.17 7.03
C ILE A 19 -9.35 4.94 7.39
N GLY A 20 -9.12 3.86 6.65
CA GLY A 20 -9.73 2.55 6.91
C GLY A 20 -8.79 1.63 7.69
N ALA A 21 -8.86 0.33 7.39
CA ALA A 21 -8.04 -0.67 8.05
C ALA A 21 -6.55 -0.53 7.70
N THR A 22 -5.69 -0.79 8.66
CA THR A 22 -4.22 -0.83 8.46
C THR A 22 -3.70 -2.22 8.77
N GLN A 23 -2.82 -2.72 7.92
CA GLN A 23 -2.09 -3.97 8.13
C GLN A 23 -0.59 -3.67 8.11
N VAL A 24 0.14 -4.28 9.05
CA VAL A 24 1.59 -4.08 9.19
C VAL A 24 2.29 -5.42 8.98
N PHE A 25 3.36 -5.40 8.18
CA PHE A 25 4.13 -6.58 7.83
C PHE A 25 5.60 -6.41 8.21
N THR A 26 6.19 -7.47 8.77
CA THR A 26 7.63 -7.66 8.71
C THR A 26 7.93 -8.30 7.37
N VAL A 27 8.61 -7.58 6.49
CA VAL A 27 8.84 -8.01 5.12
C VAL A 27 9.97 -9.03 5.10
N THR A 28 9.77 -10.12 4.37
CA THR A 28 10.76 -11.20 4.25
C THR A 28 11.23 -11.35 2.80
N THR A 29 12.17 -12.26 2.57
CA THR A 29 12.65 -12.59 1.22
C THR A 29 11.69 -13.49 0.45
N SER A 30 10.57 -13.86 1.06
CA SER A 30 9.46 -14.55 0.39
C SER A 30 8.29 -13.60 0.25
N SER A 31 7.57 -13.67 -0.86
CA SER A 31 6.38 -12.85 -1.08
C SER A 31 5.29 -13.20 -0.06
N VAL A 32 4.74 -12.19 0.59
CA VAL A 32 3.66 -12.31 1.55
C VAL A 32 2.51 -11.42 1.12
N GLN A 33 1.28 -11.93 1.20
CA GLN A 33 0.07 -11.19 0.83
C GLN A 33 -0.62 -10.64 2.08
N SER A 34 -1.28 -9.49 1.89
CA SER A 34 -2.25 -8.96 2.85
C SER A 34 -3.56 -9.77 2.79
N THR A 35 -4.48 -9.49 3.73
CA THR A 35 -5.89 -9.86 3.55
C THR A 35 -6.52 -8.98 2.48
N ALA A 36 -7.67 -9.39 1.95
CA ALA A 36 -8.37 -8.64 0.92
C ALA A 36 -8.83 -7.27 1.44
N PHE A 37 -8.71 -6.26 0.59
CA PHE A 37 -9.22 -4.92 0.89
C PHE A 37 -10.76 -4.92 0.89
N GLY A 38 -11.34 -3.96 1.60
CA GLY A 38 -12.79 -3.84 1.73
C GLY A 38 -13.51 -3.52 0.43
N ALA A 39 -14.83 -3.68 0.45
CA ALA A 39 -15.68 -3.50 -0.73
C ALA A 39 -15.72 -2.06 -1.26
N GLU A 40 -15.33 -1.08 -0.45
CA GLU A 40 -15.30 0.33 -0.84
C GLU A 40 -13.88 0.88 -1.02
N THR A 41 -12.86 0.05 -0.84
CA THR A 41 -11.47 0.47 -0.92
C THR A 41 -11.01 0.52 -2.37
N ARG A 42 -10.64 1.72 -2.82
CA ARG A 42 -10.11 1.94 -4.17
C ARG A 42 -8.70 2.53 -4.17
N PHE A 43 -8.21 2.92 -3.01
CA PHE A 43 -6.85 3.43 -2.82
C PHE A 43 -6.29 2.89 -1.53
N VAL A 44 -4.99 2.66 -1.52
CA VAL A 44 -4.24 2.26 -0.35
C VAL A 44 -2.99 3.10 -0.22
N ARG A 45 -2.63 3.44 1.02
CA ARG A 45 -1.39 4.10 1.34
C ARG A 45 -0.40 3.07 1.85
N VAL A 46 0.74 2.99 1.19
CA VAL A 46 1.81 2.07 1.54
C VAL A 46 2.97 2.87 2.11
N ALA A 47 3.37 2.56 3.33
CA ALA A 47 4.51 3.20 4.00
C ALA A 47 5.56 2.14 4.35
N VAL A 48 6.81 2.46 4.10
CA VAL A 48 7.93 1.54 4.29
C VAL A 48 8.98 2.15 5.20
N SER A 49 9.50 1.37 6.12
CA SER A 49 10.58 1.77 7.01
C SER A 49 11.61 0.65 7.19
N SER A 50 12.81 1.02 7.65
CA SER A 50 13.94 0.13 7.94
C SER A 50 14.65 -0.47 6.72
N GLY A 51 14.06 -0.47 5.56
CA GLY A 51 14.66 -0.94 4.32
C GLY A 51 13.65 -0.97 3.20
N HIS A 52 14.10 -0.82 1.96
CA HIS A 52 13.22 -0.84 0.80
C HIS A 52 12.59 -2.22 0.58
N CYS A 53 11.47 -2.24 -0.11
CA CYS A 53 10.79 -3.48 -0.49
C CYS A 53 10.16 -3.32 -1.87
N HIS A 54 9.59 -4.41 -2.39
CA HIS A 54 8.85 -4.41 -3.65
C HIS A 54 7.43 -4.89 -3.39
N VAL A 55 6.47 -4.25 -4.06
CA VAL A 55 5.05 -4.53 -3.87
C VAL A 55 4.35 -4.81 -5.20
N GLN A 56 3.30 -5.61 -5.12
CA GLN A 56 2.41 -5.93 -6.23
C GLN A 56 0.98 -5.95 -5.72
N ILE A 57 0.06 -5.34 -6.47
CA ILE A 57 -1.37 -5.30 -6.12
C ILE A 57 -2.16 -6.07 -7.17
N GLY A 58 -3.14 -6.84 -6.73
CA GLY A 58 -4.04 -7.60 -7.60
C GLY A 58 -4.95 -8.51 -6.81
N SER A 59 -5.66 -9.37 -7.50
CA SER A 59 -6.57 -10.33 -6.86
C SER A 59 -5.83 -11.46 -6.16
N ASN A 60 -4.68 -11.86 -6.70
CA ASN A 60 -3.79 -12.88 -6.10
C ASN A 60 -2.34 -12.55 -6.45
N PRO A 61 -1.80 -11.44 -5.88
CA PRO A 61 -0.50 -10.95 -6.31
C PRO A 61 0.65 -11.77 -5.73
N THR A 62 1.74 -11.83 -6.49
CA THR A 62 3.03 -12.33 -6.03
C THR A 62 4.06 -11.24 -6.29
N ALA A 63 4.73 -10.78 -5.26
CA ALA A 63 5.78 -9.76 -5.40
C ALA A 63 7.09 -10.38 -5.86
N SER A 64 7.84 -9.64 -6.67
CA SER A 64 9.14 -10.04 -7.19
C SER A 64 10.12 -8.88 -7.09
N ILE A 65 11.35 -9.16 -6.72
CA ILE A 65 12.40 -8.12 -6.63
C ILE A 65 12.83 -7.60 -8.01
N THR A 66 12.41 -8.25 -9.09
CA THR A 66 12.80 -7.88 -10.46
C THR A 66 11.65 -7.25 -11.26
N THR A 67 10.40 -7.53 -10.92
CA THR A 67 9.26 -7.08 -11.73
C THR A 67 8.22 -6.26 -10.97
N SER A 68 8.29 -6.22 -9.64
CA SER A 68 7.35 -5.45 -8.83
C SER A 68 7.90 -4.06 -8.48
N VAL A 69 7.00 -3.15 -8.14
CA VAL A 69 7.34 -1.75 -7.81
C VAL A 69 8.19 -1.70 -6.56
N MET A 70 9.32 -1.01 -6.63
CA MET A 70 10.16 -0.76 -5.46
C MET A 70 9.65 0.46 -4.69
N ILE A 71 9.51 0.30 -3.39
CA ILE A 71 9.21 1.40 -2.47
C ILE A 71 10.49 1.68 -1.67
N PRO A 72 11.06 2.88 -1.77
CA PRO A 72 12.27 3.24 -1.03
C PRO A 72 12.06 3.21 0.48
N ASN A 73 13.17 3.07 1.22
CA ASN A 73 13.16 3.19 2.66
C ASN A 73 12.65 4.57 3.10
N ASN A 74 11.88 4.61 4.19
CA ASN A 74 11.31 5.83 4.76
C ASN A 74 10.43 6.61 3.77
N TRP A 75 9.68 5.88 2.95
CA TRP A 75 8.84 6.45 1.92
C TRP A 75 7.40 5.95 2.03
N ALA A 76 6.47 6.75 1.57
CA ALA A 76 5.07 6.37 1.47
C ALA A 76 4.50 6.78 0.12
N GLU A 77 3.69 5.91 -0.46
CA GLU A 77 2.99 6.17 -1.73
C GLU A 77 1.55 5.69 -1.65
N VAL A 78 0.69 6.32 -2.45
CA VAL A 78 -0.71 5.92 -2.60
C VAL A 78 -0.87 5.22 -3.93
N PHE A 79 -1.51 4.05 -3.90
CA PHE A 79 -1.79 3.25 -5.09
C PHE A 79 -3.29 3.07 -5.26
N ALA A 80 -3.73 3.03 -6.51
CA ALA A 80 -5.10 2.61 -6.84
C ALA A 80 -5.20 1.08 -6.74
N CYS A 81 -6.36 0.61 -6.32
CA CYS A 81 -6.67 -0.82 -6.28
C CYS A 81 -8.15 -1.02 -6.59
N ASN A 82 -8.56 -2.27 -6.73
CA ASN A 82 -9.97 -2.63 -6.82
C ASN A 82 -10.45 -3.21 -5.49
N PRO A 83 -11.75 -3.08 -5.17
CA PRO A 83 -12.30 -3.76 -4.00
C PRO A 83 -12.00 -5.25 -4.03
N GLY A 84 -11.59 -5.79 -2.89
CA GLY A 84 -11.22 -7.20 -2.78
C GLY A 84 -9.80 -7.55 -3.22
N ASP A 85 -9.05 -6.60 -3.77
CA ASP A 85 -7.64 -6.81 -4.08
C ASP A 85 -6.80 -7.03 -2.82
N LYS A 86 -5.60 -7.53 -3.02
CA LYS A 86 -4.58 -7.72 -1.99
C LYS A 86 -3.28 -7.05 -2.43
N ILE A 87 -2.40 -6.82 -1.48
CA ILE A 87 -1.04 -6.39 -1.78
C ILE A 87 -0.06 -7.49 -1.34
N ALA A 88 0.88 -7.80 -2.20
CA ALA A 88 2.00 -8.68 -1.87
C ALA A 88 3.27 -7.85 -1.70
N VAL A 89 4.14 -8.26 -0.80
CA VAL A 89 5.38 -7.56 -0.48
C VAL A 89 6.54 -8.54 -0.33
N ILE A 90 7.70 -8.14 -0.80
CA ILE A 90 8.94 -8.91 -0.71
C ILE A 90 10.11 -7.94 -0.54
N LYS A 91 11.14 -8.35 0.20
CA LYS A 91 12.39 -7.61 0.26
C LYS A 91 13.50 -8.35 -0.47
N ASP A 92 14.48 -7.59 -0.90
CA ASP A 92 15.73 -8.07 -1.46
C ASP A 92 16.58 -8.71 -0.36
N VAL A 93 17.36 -9.73 -0.69
CA VAL A 93 18.29 -10.38 0.26
C VAL A 93 19.36 -9.42 0.80
N ALA A 94 19.68 -8.38 0.05
CA ALA A 94 20.62 -7.35 0.49
C ALA A 94 20.07 -6.45 1.59
N VAL A 95 18.76 -6.46 1.82
CA VAL A 95 18.07 -5.68 2.86
C VAL A 95 17.95 -6.54 4.11
N THR A 96 18.50 -6.06 5.22
CA THR A 96 18.48 -6.81 6.48
C THR A 96 17.10 -6.82 7.12
N LEU A 97 16.42 -5.66 7.10
CA LEU A 97 15.11 -5.49 7.73
C LEU A 97 14.26 -4.56 6.87
N SER A 98 12.97 -4.87 6.77
CA SER A 98 11.98 -4.00 6.14
C SER A 98 10.64 -4.18 6.83
N THR A 99 9.95 -3.06 7.07
CA THR A 99 8.60 -3.05 7.63
C THR A 99 7.71 -2.27 6.69
N MET A 100 6.54 -2.81 6.35
CA MET A 100 5.57 -2.15 5.50
C MET A 100 4.22 -2.06 6.21
N ALA A 101 3.61 -0.89 6.17
CA ALA A 101 2.23 -0.68 6.59
C ALA A 101 1.40 -0.31 5.37
N VAL A 102 0.27 -1.00 5.19
CA VAL A 102 -0.71 -0.65 4.16
C VAL A 102 -2.00 -0.20 4.85
N THR A 103 -2.48 0.97 4.49
CA THR A 103 -3.70 1.57 5.05
C THR A 103 -4.71 1.76 3.93
N GLU A 104 -5.91 1.24 4.13
CA GLU A 104 -7.01 1.44 3.19
C GLU A 104 -7.51 2.88 3.32
N LEU A 105 -7.74 3.53 2.17
CA LEU A 105 -8.28 4.88 2.09
C LEU A 105 -9.68 4.78 1.50
N VAL A 106 -10.66 5.19 2.25
CA VAL A 106 -12.07 5.01 1.92
C VAL A 106 -12.87 6.31 1.97
#